data_ec9de80ba254ed1f48754e06eeed015b
#
_entry.id   ec9de80ba254ed1f48754e06eeed015b
#
_cell.length_a   1.000
_cell.length_b   1.000
_cell.length_c   1.000
_cell.angle_alpha   90.00
_cell.angle_beta   90.00
_cell.angle_gamma   90.00
#
_symmetry.space_group_name_H-M   'P 1'
#
loop_
_entity.id
_entity.type
_entity.pdbx_description
1 polymer ?
#
loop_
_entity_poly.entity_id
_entity_poly.type
_entity_poly.pdbx_seq_one_letter_code
_entity_poly.pdbx_strand_id
1 'polypeptide(L)'
;MAYIFISDITSMSKEGWRQERKKGIGGSDVGAILGVNKFRSVSDVYYDKIGAKMIRKEIEKSKITLQIGNSLEEVVAEAFQDRYPSIEVRNDNAMYQHEKYPFALANIDRRLILPDGTNAILECKTLSSAAEWESTDFCKGIQGKCPLSYEYQVRHYMAVLDLDLAIIVGLDLLTKNLYVVYVPRDTEIENKMLAAEMEFWYFVENKKAPAVNSYFNRLCTEIKADAFKRFYGANKDAVYEIRFEDEIAMFNAINELSIKQQFHAAEAEKAKEEKEEIAMQMFLQCEKRMLIKPSKIVLNGSANGMAVSQYVSLTDAVAATFDVPQFVESYNSQNEQKLSKDIDEQTAILICSHSMPDKLGHYTTLSEKGGARFYFGKRKIKAEKRKAISKKA
;
A
#
# COMPACT_ATOMS: atom_id res chain seq x y z
N MET A 1 10.30 19.55 -19.43
CA MET A 1 10.62 18.15 -19.07
C MET A 1 11.10 18.17 -17.64
N ALA A 2 10.53 17.37 -16.77
CA ALA A 2 10.85 17.41 -15.34
C ALA A 2 11.97 16.45 -14.92
N TYR A 3 12.60 15.75 -15.86
CA TYR A 3 13.66 14.79 -15.58
C TYR A 3 14.77 14.80 -16.62
N ILE A 4 15.94 14.34 -16.18
CA ILE A 4 17.14 14.16 -16.99
C ILE A 4 17.37 12.65 -17.14
N PHE A 5 17.53 12.18 -18.38
CA PHE A 5 18.02 10.83 -18.66
C PHE A 5 19.50 10.75 -18.27
N ILE A 6 19.87 9.81 -17.40
CA ILE A 6 21.27 9.62 -16.97
C ILE A 6 21.95 8.57 -17.83
N SER A 7 21.37 7.39 -17.96
CA SER A 7 22.02 6.27 -18.65
C SER A 7 21.02 5.16 -19.01
N ASP A 8 21.35 4.43 -20.06
CA ASP A 8 20.79 3.12 -20.36
C ASP A 8 21.48 2.07 -19.47
N ILE A 9 20.67 1.32 -18.72
CA ILE A 9 21.19 0.31 -17.77
C ILE A 9 21.38 -1.07 -18.39
N THR A 10 20.95 -1.32 -19.63
CA THR A 10 21.09 -2.62 -20.33
C THR A 10 22.53 -3.06 -20.50
N SER A 11 23.42 -2.11 -20.78
CA SER A 11 24.87 -2.37 -20.95
C SER A 11 25.66 -2.25 -19.65
N MET A 12 25.00 -1.87 -18.57
CA MET A 12 25.66 -1.59 -17.29
C MET A 12 25.86 -2.89 -16.48
N SER A 13 27.06 -3.09 -15.94
CA SER A 13 27.27 -4.18 -15.00
C SER A 13 26.43 -3.96 -13.72
N LYS A 14 26.03 -5.06 -13.05
CA LYS A 14 25.30 -4.99 -11.78
C LYS A 14 26.00 -4.12 -10.72
N GLU A 15 27.34 -4.15 -10.71
CA GLU A 15 28.12 -3.30 -9.80
C GLU A 15 28.12 -1.84 -10.24
N GLY A 16 28.26 -1.56 -11.54
CA GLY A 16 28.13 -0.21 -12.09
C GLY A 16 26.80 0.43 -11.76
N TRP A 17 25.70 -0.32 -11.95
CA TRP A 17 24.36 0.11 -11.58
C TRP A 17 24.22 0.43 -10.07
N ARG A 18 24.81 -0.41 -9.20
CA ARG A 18 24.82 -0.14 -7.77
C ARG A 18 25.56 1.13 -7.40
N GLN A 19 26.67 1.42 -8.08
CA GLN A 19 27.45 2.63 -7.83
C GLN A 19 26.68 3.88 -8.27
N GLU A 20 26.01 3.84 -9.43
CA GLU A 20 25.16 4.94 -9.87
C GLU A 20 24.01 5.19 -8.88
N ARG A 21 23.33 4.15 -8.39
CA ARG A 21 22.27 4.28 -7.39
C ARG A 21 22.71 4.88 -6.06
N LYS A 22 23.99 4.78 -5.71
CA LYS A 22 24.51 5.40 -4.47
C LYS A 22 24.62 6.92 -4.58
N LYS A 23 24.61 7.46 -5.78
CA LYS A 23 24.71 8.91 -6.04
C LYS A 23 23.41 9.66 -5.73
N GLY A 24 22.33 8.97 -5.39
CA GLY A 24 21.04 9.57 -5.06
C GLY A 24 20.11 8.60 -4.31
N ILE A 25 18.87 9.02 -4.13
CA ILE A 25 17.78 8.28 -3.50
C ILE A 25 16.97 7.63 -4.61
N GLY A 26 16.87 6.30 -4.62
CA GLY A 26 15.95 5.58 -5.49
C GLY A 26 14.61 5.30 -4.79
N GLY A 27 13.54 5.05 -5.54
CA GLY A 27 12.21 4.84 -4.97
C GLY A 27 12.15 3.77 -3.87
N SER A 28 12.93 2.68 -3.99
CA SER A 28 12.99 1.64 -2.95
C SER A 28 13.65 2.10 -1.63
N ASP A 29 14.31 3.26 -1.61
CA ASP A 29 14.91 3.84 -0.40
C ASP A 29 13.89 4.68 0.38
N VAL A 30 12.92 5.26 -0.31
CA VAL A 30 11.97 6.24 0.22
C VAL A 30 11.17 5.71 1.39
N GLY A 31 10.63 4.49 1.27
CA GLY A 31 9.89 3.86 2.36
C GLY A 31 10.71 3.71 3.65
N ALA A 32 12.03 3.51 3.54
CA ALA A 32 12.93 3.45 4.69
C ALA A 32 13.22 4.86 5.26
N ILE A 33 13.39 5.86 4.39
CA ILE A 33 13.60 7.26 4.81
C ILE A 33 12.36 7.78 5.57
N LEU A 34 11.16 7.45 5.10
CA LEU A 34 9.90 7.83 5.73
C LEU A 34 9.51 6.95 6.93
N GLY A 35 10.28 5.88 7.23
CA GLY A 35 10.02 4.98 8.34
C GLY A 35 8.82 4.06 8.16
N VAL A 36 8.38 3.81 6.92
CA VAL A 36 7.26 2.91 6.58
C VAL A 36 7.73 1.57 6.00
N ASN A 37 9.03 1.38 5.79
CA ASN A 37 9.59 0.12 5.32
C ASN A 37 9.83 -0.84 6.50
N LYS A 38 9.29 -2.06 6.41
CA LYS A 38 9.41 -3.09 7.45
C LYS A 38 10.76 -3.81 7.48
N PHE A 39 11.55 -3.69 6.40
CA PHE A 39 12.76 -4.50 6.19
C PHE A 39 14.04 -3.69 6.15
N ARG A 40 13.95 -2.35 6.05
CA ARG A 40 15.09 -1.46 5.91
C ARG A 40 14.86 -0.17 6.69
N SER A 41 15.86 0.27 7.44
CA SER A 41 15.82 1.52 8.22
C SER A 41 16.45 2.67 7.44
N VAL A 42 16.19 3.90 7.87
CA VAL A 42 16.87 5.10 7.36
C VAL A 42 18.40 5.01 7.55
N SER A 43 18.87 4.43 8.65
CA SER A 43 20.28 4.21 8.90
C SER A 43 20.89 3.23 7.90
N ASP A 44 20.16 2.18 7.51
CA ASP A 44 20.60 1.25 6.46
C ASP A 44 20.79 1.96 5.13
N VAL A 45 19.86 2.88 4.77
CA VAL A 45 19.99 3.70 3.57
C VAL A 45 21.20 4.64 3.67
N TYR A 46 21.34 5.32 4.79
CA TYR A 46 22.46 6.24 5.02
C TYR A 46 23.82 5.56 4.83
N TYR A 47 24.06 4.44 5.54
CA TYR A 47 25.33 3.72 5.45
C TYR A 47 25.59 3.14 4.06
N ASP A 48 24.56 2.72 3.34
CA ASP A 48 24.66 2.29 1.95
C ASP A 48 25.11 3.45 1.04
N LYS A 49 24.50 4.64 1.20
CA LYS A 49 24.85 5.83 0.37
C LYS A 49 26.26 6.35 0.62
N ILE A 50 26.74 6.34 1.86
CA ILE A 50 28.13 6.75 2.17
C ILE A 50 29.16 5.65 1.86
N GLY A 51 28.75 4.50 1.34
CA GLY A 51 29.62 3.38 0.98
C GLY A 51 30.24 2.64 2.18
N ALA A 52 29.68 2.79 3.37
CA ALA A 52 30.15 2.08 4.55
C ALA A 52 29.87 0.58 4.42
N LYS A 53 30.85 -0.25 4.72
CA LYS A 53 30.68 -1.71 4.80
C LYS A 53 29.75 -2.02 5.96
N MET A 54 28.47 -2.23 5.65
CA MET A 54 27.57 -2.80 6.63
C MET A 54 27.90 -4.27 6.83
N ILE A 55 28.20 -4.66 8.07
CA ILE A 55 28.29 -6.08 8.46
C ILE A 55 26.83 -6.58 8.56
N ARG A 56 26.15 -6.61 7.42
CA ARG A 56 24.86 -7.28 7.31
C ARG A 56 25.19 -8.76 7.18
N LYS A 57 24.83 -9.59 8.16
CA LYS A 57 24.62 -11.01 7.87
C LYS A 57 23.50 -11.03 6.83
N GLU A 58 23.87 -11.19 5.56
CA GLU A 58 22.87 -11.48 4.52
C GLU A 58 22.20 -12.77 4.95
N ILE A 59 20.93 -12.65 5.37
CA ILE A 59 20.13 -13.81 5.68
C ILE A 59 19.90 -14.48 4.33
N GLU A 60 20.31 -15.72 4.18
CA GLU A 60 20.18 -16.53 2.95
C GLU A 60 18.75 -16.46 2.39
N LYS A 61 17.76 -16.49 3.28
CA LYS A 61 16.34 -16.29 2.95
C LYS A 61 16.07 -14.97 2.22
N SER A 62 16.73 -13.87 2.59
CA SER A 62 16.58 -12.56 1.94
C SER A 62 17.19 -12.55 0.54
N LYS A 63 18.29 -13.25 0.32
CA LYS A 63 18.88 -13.43 -1.03
C LYS A 63 17.94 -14.17 -1.96
N ILE A 64 17.39 -15.29 -1.49
CA ILE A 64 16.45 -16.11 -2.27
C ILE A 64 15.20 -15.30 -2.62
N THR A 65 14.64 -14.56 -1.66
CA THR A 65 13.46 -13.69 -1.89
C THR A 65 13.73 -12.64 -2.97
N LEU A 66 14.90 -11.99 -2.94
CA LEU A 66 15.29 -11.02 -3.96
C LEU A 66 15.52 -11.69 -5.34
N GLN A 67 16.11 -12.87 -5.37
CA GLN A 67 16.30 -13.63 -6.61
C GLN A 67 14.96 -14.03 -7.23
N ILE A 68 14.03 -14.54 -6.42
CA ILE A 68 12.67 -14.88 -6.85
C ILE A 68 11.97 -13.65 -7.41
N GLY A 69 12.00 -12.52 -6.70
CA GLY A 69 11.40 -11.27 -7.14
C GLY A 69 11.91 -10.84 -8.51
N ASN A 70 13.23 -10.76 -8.67
CA ASN A 70 13.85 -10.37 -9.94
C ASN A 70 13.55 -11.36 -11.09
N SER A 71 13.51 -12.67 -10.80
CA SER A 71 13.25 -13.69 -11.82
C SER A 71 11.78 -13.74 -12.25
N LEU A 72 10.87 -13.31 -11.41
CA LEU A 72 9.43 -13.33 -11.67
C LEU A 72 8.87 -11.97 -12.11
N GLU A 73 9.67 -10.93 -12.16
CA GLU A 73 9.24 -9.59 -12.57
C GLU A 73 8.58 -9.59 -13.96
N GLU A 74 9.20 -10.29 -14.94
CA GLU A 74 8.63 -10.47 -16.28
C GLU A 74 7.29 -11.20 -16.23
N VAL A 75 7.19 -12.29 -15.46
CA VAL A 75 5.94 -13.06 -15.29
C VAL A 75 4.81 -12.20 -14.71
N VAL A 76 5.14 -11.29 -13.78
CA VAL A 76 4.16 -10.36 -13.21
C VAL A 76 3.71 -9.34 -14.26
N ALA A 77 4.64 -8.84 -15.07
CA ALA A 77 4.33 -7.89 -16.15
C ALA A 77 3.47 -8.56 -17.25
N GLU A 78 3.79 -9.79 -17.64
CA GLU A 78 2.99 -10.57 -18.59
C GLU A 78 1.59 -10.85 -18.05
N ALA A 79 1.45 -11.26 -16.79
CA ALA A 79 0.14 -11.48 -16.16
C ALA A 79 -0.71 -10.18 -16.07
N PHE A 80 -0.06 -9.02 -15.93
CA PHE A 80 -0.74 -7.73 -16.04
C PHE A 80 -1.17 -7.47 -17.48
N GLN A 81 -0.31 -7.69 -18.47
CA GLN A 81 -0.61 -7.50 -19.90
C GLN A 81 -1.78 -8.38 -20.35
N ASP A 82 -1.83 -9.65 -19.90
CA ASP A 82 -2.94 -10.57 -20.18
C ASP A 82 -4.28 -10.08 -19.63
N ARG A 83 -4.22 -9.44 -18.45
CA ARG A 83 -5.43 -8.88 -17.80
C ARG A 83 -5.86 -7.54 -18.42
N TYR A 84 -4.93 -6.78 -19.00
CA TYR A 84 -5.15 -5.45 -19.59
C TYR A 84 -4.58 -5.42 -21.02
N PRO A 85 -5.13 -6.20 -21.95
CA PRO A 85 -4.54 -6.39 -23.29
C PRO A 85 -4.49 -5.11 -24.14
N SER A 86 -5.31 -4.11 -23.82
CA SER A 86 -5.32 -2.83 -24.53
C SER A 86 -4.28 -1.83 -24.04
N ILE A 87 -3.59 -2.09 -22.92
CA ILE A 87 -2.51 -1.25 -22.40
C ILE A 87 -1.19 -1.75 -23.00
N GLU A 88 -0.39 -0.87 -23.55
CA GLU A 88 0.95 -1.24 -24.00
C GLU A 88 1.92 -1.24 -22.81
N VAL A 89 2.59 -2.38 -22.58
CA VAL A 89 3.62 -2.55 -21.54
C VAL A 89 4.99 -2.53 -22.20
N ARG A 90 5.85 -1.58 -21.85
CA ARG A 90 7.21 -1.44 -22.38
C ARG A 90 8.26 -1.60 -21.29
N ASN A 91 9.36 -2.27 -21.62
CA ASN A 91 10.56 -2.24 -20.79
C ASN A 91 11.11 -0.82 -20.74
N ASP A 92 11.49 -0.35 -19.55
CA ASP A 92 12.14 0.94 -19.35
C ASP A 92 13.51 0.71 -18.66
N ASN A 93 14.52 0.46 -19.48
CA ASN A 93 15.87 0.15 -19.03
C ASN A 93 16.72 1.41 -18.81
N ALA A 94 16.13 2.44 -18.21
CA ALA A 94 16.78 3.71 -18.04
C ALA A 94 16.89 4.13 -16.57
N MET A 95 17.88 4.93 -16.29
CA MET A 95 18.02 5.67 -15.05
C MET A 95 17.74 7.13 -15.30
N TYR A 96 16.85 7.69 -14.50
CA TYR A 96 16.44 9.09 -14.58
C TYR A 96 16.77 9.83 -13.30
N GLN A 97 16.94 11.15 -13.42
CA GLN A 97 17.18 12.06 -12.31
C GLN A 97 16.17 13.19 -12.37
N HIS A 98 15.64 13.61 -11.23
CA HIS A 98 14.76 14.76 -11.14
C HIS A 98 15.55 16.05 -11.48
N GLU A 99 15.02 16.88 -12.39
CA GLU A 99 15.71 18.09 -12.86
C GLU A 99 16.05 19.07 -11.72
N LYS A 100 15.10 19.31 -10.83
CA LYS A 100 15.25 20.24 -9.70
C LYS A 100 15.91 19.63 -8.47
N TYR A 101 15.75 18.33 -8.26
CA TYR A 101 16.26 17.59 -7.09
C TYR A 101 17.21 16.48 -7.51
N PRO A 102 18.50 16.81 -7.80
CA PRO A 102 19.45 15.84 -8.38
C PRO A 102 19.71 14.59 -7.55
N PHE A 103 19.35 14.61 -6.27
CA PHE A 103 19.44 13.42 -5.43
C PHE A 103 18.31 12.41 -5.69
N ALA A 104 17.21 12.80 -6.33
CA ALA A 104 16.07 11.91 -6.58
C ALA A 104 16.27 11.18 -7.91
N LEU A 105 16.39 9.84 -7.84
CA LEU A 105 16.69 8.95 -8.98
C LEU A 105 15.55 7.96 -9.21
N ALA A 106 15.18 7.72 -10.45
CA ALA A 106 14.16 6.72 -10.81
C ALA A 106 14.74 5.64 -11.74
N ASN A 107 14.42 4.40 -11.42
CA ASN A 107 14.47 3.23 -12.30
C ASN A 107 13.13 2.52 -12.13
N ILE A 108 12.33 2.50 -13.17
CA ILE A 108 11.01 1.86 -13.14
C ILE A 108 11.08 0.48 -13.78
N ASP A 109 10.22 -0.43 -13.35
CA ASP A 109 10.20 -1.79 -13.90
C ASP A 109 9.66 -1.77 -15.34
N ARG A 110 8.52 -1.11 -15.56
CA ARG A 110 7.90 -0.97 -16.90
C ARG A 110 7.25 0.40 -17.06
N ARG A 111 7.20 0.86 -18.29
CA ARG A 111 6.38 1.99 -18.71
C ARG A 111 5.11 1.48 -19.35
N LEU A 112 3.99 2.10 -18.99
CA LEU A 112 2.70 1.84 -19.59
C LEU A 112 2.33 2.97 -20.54
N ILE A 113 1.69 2.63 -21.66
CA ILE A 113 1.02 3.58 -22.53
C ILE A 113 -0.44 3.13 -22.65
N LEU A 114 -1.33 3.93 -22.08
CA LEU A 114 -2.74 3.68 -22.16
C LEU A 114 -3.29 4.05 -23.54
N PRO A 115 -4.42 3.48 -23.98
CA PRO A 115 -5.00 3.78 -25.29
C PRO A 115 -5.35 5.26 -25.53
N ASP A 116 -5.54 6.04 -24.48
CA ASP A 116 -5.76 7.48 -24.52
C ASP A 116 -4.47 8.31 -24.63
N GLY A 117 -3.31 7.64 -24.72
CA GLY A 117 -2.01 8.27 -24.78
C GLY A 117 -1.39 8.59 -23.41
N THR A 118 -2.09 8.31 -22.30
CA THR A 118 -1.55 8.50 -20.94
C THR A 118 -0.34 7.61 -20.73
N ASN A 119 0.77 8.20 -20.27
CA ASN A 119 1.94 7.45 -19.80
C ASN A 119 1.82 7.17 -18.31
N ALA A 120 2.14 5.95 -17.89
CA ALA A 120 2.10 5.53 -16.52
C ALA A 120 3.28 4.60 -16.17
N ILE A 121 3.42 4.30 -14.88
CA ILE A 121 4.42 3.37 -14.34
C ILE A 121 3.73 2.07 -14.00
N LEU A 122 4.36 0.93 -14.31
CA LEU A 122 4.03 -0.37 -13.72
C LEU A 122 5.17 -0.80 -12.81
N GLU A 123 4.85 -1.04 -11.56
CA GLU A 123 5.76 -1.60 -10.56
C GLU A 123 5.34 -3.04 -10.23
N CYS A 124 6.24 -3.99 -10.44
CA CYS A 124 5.98 -5.42 -10.30
C CYS A 124 6.46 -5.95 -8.96
N LYS A 125 5.61 -6.68 -8.23
CA LYS A 125 5.93 -7.27 -6.93
C LYS A 125 5.51 -8.73 -6.83
N THR A 126 6.32 -9.54 -6.14
CA THR A 126 5.94 -10.88 -5.70
C THR A 126 5.59 -10.86 -4.22
N LEU A 127 4.54 -11.56 -3.82
CA LEU A 127 4.02 -11.57 -2.47
C LEU A 127 4.20 -12.94 -1.83
N SER A 128 4.67 -12.95 -0.59
CA SER A 128 4.61 -14.13 0.29
C SER A 128 3.36 -14.14 1.17
N SER A 129 2.64 -13.03 1.25
CA SER A 129 1.39 -12.85 1.98
C SER A 129 0.60 -11.70 1.38
N ALA A 130 -0.67 -11.88 1.17
CA ALA A 130 -1.59 -10.88 0.65
C ALA A 130 -2.31 -10.06 1.75
N ALA A 131 -1.97 -10.22 3.02
CA ALA A 131 -2.69 -9.59 4.15
C ALA A 131 -2.76 -8.05 4.08
N GLU A 132 -1.80 -7.40 3.40
CA GLU A 132 -1.76 -5.94 3.22
C GLU A 132 -2.15 -5.49 1.81
N TRP A 133 -2.75 -6.41 1.01
CA TRP A 133 -3.08 -6.15 -0.37
C TRP A 133 -4.58 -6.24 -0.63
N GLU A 134 -5.09 -5.27 -1.35
CA GLU A 134 -6.45 -5.22 -1.88
C GLU A 134 -6.39 -4.57 -3.26
N SER A 135 -7.01 -5.20 -4.27
CA SER A 135 -7.05 -4.60 -5.60
C SER A 135 -7.97 -3.37 -5.62
N THR A 136 -7.61 -2.38 -6.40
CA THR A 136 -8.52 -1.27 -6.72
C THR A 136 -9.71 -1.80 -7.50
N ASP A 137 -10.91 -1.40 -7.11
CA ASP A 137 -12.15 -1.65 -7.83
C ASP A 137 -12.96 -0.35 -7.89
N PHE A 138 -12.80 0.37 -8.96
CA PHE A 138 -13.43 1.68 -9.14
C PHE A 138 -14.94 1.58 -9.15
N CYS A 139 -15.50 0.52 -9.76
CA CYS A 139 -16.93 0.31 -9.84
C CYS A 139 -17.58 0.08 -8.47
N LYS A 140 -16.82 -0.44 -7.51
CA LYS A 140 -17.25 -0.63 -6.11
C LYS A 140 -16.74 0.46 -5.16
N GLY A 141 -16.00 1.45 -5.67
CA GLY A 141 -15.42 2.51 -4.85
C GLY A 141 -14.30 2.02 -3.93
N ILE A 142 -13.61 0.91 -4.27
CA ILE A 142 -12.47 0.39 -3.53
C ILE A 142 -11.19 1.03 -4.07
N GLN A 143 -10.49 1.79 -3.23
CA GLN A 143 -9.25 2.48 -3.63
C GLN A 143 -8.05 1.55 -3.83
N GLY A 144 -8.16 0.30 -3.38
CA GLY A 144 -7.03 -0.62 -3.36
C GLY A 144 -6.08 -0.34 -2.20
N LYS A 145 -5.17 -1.30 -1.96
CA LYS A 145 -4.25 -1.23 -0.84
C LYS A 145 -3.01 -2.06 -1.12
N CYS A 146 -1.86 -1.51 -0.77
CA CYS A 146 -0.57 -2.21 -0.75
C CYS A 146 0.28 -1.69 0.42
N PRO A 147 1.41 -2.33 0.75
CA PRO A 147 2.34 -1.78 1.72
C PRO A 147 2.77 -0.34 1.35
N LEU A 148 2.70 0.58 2.32
CA LEU A 148 3.04 2.00 2.11
C LEU A 148 4.43 2.20 1.50
N SER A 149 5.38 1.31 1.78
CA SER A 149 6.72 1.38 1.18
C SER A 149 6.71 1.26 -0.35
N TYR A 150 5.79 0.50 -0.92
CA TYR A 150 5.63 0.38 -2.38
C TYR A 150 4.85 1.56 -2.96
N GLU A 151 3.84 2.04 -2.23
CA GLU A 151 3.12 3.25 -2.63
C GLU A 151 4.06 4.45 -2.71
N TYR A 152 4.88 4.70 -1.69
CA TYR A 152 5.87 5.78 -1.72
C TYR A 152 6.97 5.55 -2.76
N GLN A 153 7.31 4.31 -3.08
CA GLN A 153 8.24 4.00 -4.17
C GLN A 153 7.74 4.54 -5.51
N VAL A 154 6.49 4.25 -5.86
CA VAL A 154 5.93 4.73 -7.14
C VAL A 154 5.61 6.22 -7.12
N ARG A 155 5.22 6.80 -5.97
CA ARG A 155 5.06 8.26 -5.82
C ARG A 155 6.36 9.01 -6.08
N HIS A 156 7.49 8.48 -5.60
CA HIS A 156 8.81 9.02 -5.90
C HIS A 156 9.11 8.95 -7.40
N TYR A 157 8.80 7.84 -8.05
CA TYR A 157 8.99 7.71 -9.48
C TYR A 157 8.11 8.67 -10.29
N MET A 158 6.84 8.85 -9.88
CA MET A 158 5.96 9.85 -10.48
C MET A 158 6.51 11.27 -10.33
N ALA A 159 7.04 11.61 -9.15
CA ALA A 159 7.68 12.90 -8.91
C ALA A 159 8.89 13.13 -9.84
N VAL A 160 9.78 12.13 -9.95
CA VAL A 160 10.97 12.23 -10.80
C VAL A 160 10.62 12.33 -12.29
N LEU A 161 9.64 11.53 -12.74
CA LEU A 161 9.30 11.40 -14.17
C LEU A 161 8.19 12.34 -14.63
N ASP A 162 7.60 13.13 -13.71
CA ASP A 162 6.45 14.00 -13.96
C ASP A 162 5.26 13.27 -14.59
N LEU A 163 4.90 12.15 -13.97
CA LEU A 163 3.79 11.29 -14.38
C LEU A 163 2.67 11.34 -13.36
N ASP A 164 1.42 11.23 -13.84
CA ASP A 164 0.22 11.37 -13.01
C ASP A 164 -0.34 10.04 -12.52
N LEU A 165 0.22 8.92 -13.00
CA LEU A 165 -0.32 7.60 -12.75
C LEU A 165 0.78 6.55 -12.54
N ALA A 166 0.60 5.72 -11.52
CA ALA A 166 1.32 4.48 -11.36
C ALA A 166 0.36 3.33 -11.02
N ILE A 167 0.71 2.13 -11.44
CA ILE A 167 0.03 0.89 -11.12
C ILE A 167 1.02 -0.03 -10.43
N ILE A 168 0.66 -0.54 -9.25
CA ILE A 168 1.45 -1.55 -8.54
C ILE A 168 0.76 -2.88 -8.70
N VAL A 169 1.48 -3.87 -9.21
CA VAL A 169 0.96 -5.23 -9.41
C VAL A 169 1.69 -6.20 -8.49
N GLY A 170 0.92 -6.91 -7.68
CA GLY A 170 1.41 -7.93 -6.76
C GLY A 170 0.93 -9.32 -7.12
N LEU A 171 1.84 -10.25 -7.44
CA LEU A 171 1.52 -11.65 -7.64
C LEU A 171 1.71 -12.44 -6.33
N ASP A 172 0.63 -12.96 -5.77
CA ASP A 172 0.70 -13.87 -4.62
C ASP A 172 1.22 -15.24 -5.07
N LEU A 173 2.41 -15.60 -4.62
CA LEU A 173 3.07 -16.85 -5.00
C LEU A 173 2.37 -18.10 -4.47
N LEU A 174 1.53 -17.97 -3.45
CA LEU A 174 0.77 -19.08 -2.87
C LEU A 174 -0.53 -19.32 -3.62
N THR A 175 -1.36 -18.28 -3.73
CA THR A 175 -2.72 -18.37 -4.30
C THR A 175 -2.75 -18.13 -5.80
N LYS A 176 -1.67 -17.58 -6.39
CA LYS A 176 -1.58 -17.15 -7.79
C LYS A 176 -2.52 -15.99 -8.13
N ASN A 177 -3.07 -15.31 -7.12
CA ASN A 177 -3.88 -14.12 -7.34
C ASN A 177 -3.03 -12.93 -7.73
N LEU A 178 -3.53 -12.14 -8.66
CA LEU A 178 -2.94 -10.88 -9.09
C LEU A 178 -3.67 -9.71 -8.42
N TYR A 179 -2.97 -8.95 -7.60
CA TYR A 179 -3.45 -7.73 -6.97
C TYR A 179 -2.99 -6.52 -7.79
N VAL A 180 -3.93 -5.67 -8.18
CA VAL A 180 -3.65 -4.48 -8.98
C VAL A 180 -4.08 -3.25 -8.21
N VAL A 181 -3.14 -2.39 -7.86
CA VAL A 181 -3.36 -1.17 -7.07
C VAL A 181 -3.04 0.04 -7.91
N TYR A 182 -4.06 0.86 -8.12
CA TYR A 182 -3.95 2.13 -8.82
C TYR A 182 -3.50 3.24 -7.85
N VAL A 183 -2.47 3.98 -8.22
CA VAL A 183 -1.91 5.08 -7.42
C VAL A 183 -1.93 6.35 -8.26
N PRO A 184 -2.92 7.23 -8.08
CA PRO A 184 -2.92 8.54 -8.71
C PRO A 184 -1.89 9.46 -8.07
N ARG A 185 -1.39 10.43 -8.83
CA ARG A 185 -0.50 11.46 -8.30
C ARG A 185 -1.19 12.28 -7.22
N ASP A 186 -0.44 12.62 -6.18
CA ASP A 186 -0.85 13.52 -5.12
C ASP A 186 0.31 14.48 -4.82
N THR A 187 0.19 15.71 -5.31
CA THR A 187 1.25 16.71 -5.20
C THR A 187 1.52 17.17 -3.76
N GLU A 188 0.55 17.07 -2.86
CA GLU A 188 0.77 17.38 -1.44
C GLU A 188 1.63 16.31 -0.76
N ILE A 189 1.32 15.03 -1.01
CA ILE A 189 2.13 13.90 -0.53
C ILE A 189 3.52 13.94 -1.15
N GLU A 190 3.62 14.22 -2.47
CA GLU A 190 4.87 14.34 -3.22
C GLU A 190 5.78 15.42 -2.61
N ASN A 191 5.27 16.61 -2.35
CA ASN A 191 6.05 17.69 -1.77
C ASN A 191 6.56 17.36 -0.35
N LYS A 192 5.75 16.70 0.48
CA LYS A 192 6.16 16.25 1.82
C LYS A 192 7.23 15.16 1.74
N MET A 193 7.10 14.25 0.80
CA MET A 193 8.05 13.18 0.54
C MET A 193 9.41 13.74 0.09
N LEU A 194 9.42 14.61 -0.94
CA LEU A 194 10.63 15.22 -1.46
C LEU A 194 11.34 16.10 -0.41
N ALA A 195 10.58 16.78 0.46
CA ALA A 195 11.17 17.54 1.57
C ALA A 195 11.89 16.62 2.58
N ALA A 196 11.30 15.45 2.91
CA ALA A 196 11.94 14.48 3.79
C ALA A 196 13.18 13.82 3.13
N GLU A 197 13.12 13.58 1.83
CA GLU A 197 14.26 13.07 1.05
C GLU A 197 15.40 14.10 0.99
N MET A 198 15.09 15.37 0.82
CA MET A 198 16.07 16.47 0.84
C MET A 198 16.75 16.59 2.21
N GLU A 199 15.98 16.50 3.31
CA GLU A 199 16.54 16.47 4.67
C GLU A 199 17.47 15.27 4.86
N PHE A 200 17.05 14.09 4.41
CA PHE A 200 17.87 12.88 4.47
C PHE A 200 19.14 13.02 3.64
N TRP A 201 19.07 13.56 2.43
CA TRP A 201 20.22 13.73 1.55
C TRP A 201 21.25 14.69 2.13
N TYR A 202 20.81 15.74 2.83
CA TYR A 202 21.69 16.61 3.60
C TYR A 202 22.57 15.85 4.61
N PHE A 203 22.01 14.84 5.29
CA PHE A 203 22.82 13.99 6.18
C PHE A 203 23.87 13.16 5.43
N VAL A 204 23.55 12.66 4.24
CA VAL A 204 24.47 11.91 3.39
C VAL A 204 25.64 12.78 2.93
N GLU A 205 25.36 13.96 2.40
CA GLU A 205 26.37 14.92 1.90
C GLU A 205 27.32 15.37 3.01
N ASN A 206 26.78 15.64 4.20
CA ASN A 206 27.56 16.09 5.34
C ASN A 206 28.18 14.93 6.15
N LYS A 207 28.00 13.69 5.71
CA LYS A 207 28.49 12.47 6.39
C LYS A 207 28.08 12.41 7.88
N LYS A 208 26.92 12.92 8.20
CA LYS A 208 26.35 12.97 9.54
C LYS A 208 25.20 11.98 9.62
N ALA A 209 25.34 10.92 10.40
CA ALA A 209 24.28 9.93 10.54
C ALA A 209 22.98 10.56 11.10
N PRO A 210 21.79 10.21 10.55
CA PRO A 210 20.52 10.65 11.10
C PRO A 210 20.39 10.24 12.57
N ALA A 211 19.76 11.09 13.40
CA ALA A 211 19.56 10.78 14.81
C ALA A 211 18.68 9.53 14.99
N VAL A 212 19.17 8.58 15.79
CA VAL A 212 18.52 7.30 16.06
C VAL A 212 17.08 7.48 16.58
N ASN A 213 16.87 8.47 17.44
CA ASN A 213 15.60 8.65 18.17
C ASN A 213 14.41 9.03 17.31
N SER A 214 14.59 9.79 16.25
CA SER A 214 13.48 10.26 15.39
C SER A 214 12.97 9.18 14.42
N TYR A 215 13.84 8.27 14.00
CA TYR A 215 13.53 7.26 12.98
C TYR A 215 13.26 5.87 13.56
N PHE A 216 13.95 5.47 14.62
CA PHE A 216 13.76 4.16 15.26
C PHE A 216 12.33 3.98 15.81
N ASN A 217 11.68 5.07 16.27
CA ASN A 217 10.31 5.00 16.76
C ASN A 217 9.30 4.67 15.66
N ARG A 218 9.64 4.86 14.38
CA ARG A 218 8.78 4.57 13.23
C ARG A 218 8.99 3.17 12.66
N LEU A 219 10.06 2.49 13.03
CA LEU A 219 10.34 1.13 12.57
C LEU A 219 9.39 0.13 13.24
N CYS A 220 9.02 -0.93 12.53
CA CYS A 220 8.33 -2.04 13.16
C CYS A 220 9.25 -2.75 14.17
N THR A 221 8.65 -3.44 15.12
CA THR A 221 9.36 -4.02 16.28
C THR A 221 10.49 -4.97 15.89
N GLU A 222 10.30 -5.74 14.81
CA GLU A 222 11.28 -6.72 14.32
C GLU A 222 12.55 -6.06 13.76
N ILE A 223 12.40 -4.91 13.11
CA ILE A 223 13.53 -4.16 12.52
C ILE A 223 14.22 -3.28 13.56
N LYS A 224 13.48 -2.78 14.56
CA LYS A 224 14.05 -1.96 15.63
C LYS A 224 15.23 -2.65 16.30
N ALA A 225 15.07 -3.89 16.69
CA ALA A 225 16.10 -4.65 17.38
C ALA A 225 17.36 -4.84 16.51
N ASP A 226 17.18 -5.18 15.23
CA ASP A 226 18.30 -5.38 14.30
C ASP A 226 19.02 -4.07 13.95
N ALA A 227 18.27 -3.00 13.73
CA ALA A 227 18.83 -1.69 13.45
C ALA A 227 19.57 -1.14 14.70
N PHE A 228 18.98 -1.28 15.89
CA PHE A 228 19.60 -0.89 17.14
C PHE A 228 20.88 -1.68 17.41
N LYS A 229 20.86 -3.01 17.23
CA LYS A 229 22.02 -3.88 17.40
C LYS A 229 23.18 -3.50 16.48
N ARG A 230 22.91 -3.15 15.23
CA ARG A 230 23.92 -2.69 14.26
C ARG A 230 24.54 -1.35 14.68
N PHE A 231 23.69 -0.42 15.11
CA PHE A 231 24.10 0.90 15.54
C PHE A 231 24.89 0.87 16.86
N TYR A 232 24.42 0.06 17.82
CA TYR A 232 25.01 -0.02 19.17
C TYR A 232 26.31 -0.82 19.21
N GLY A 233 26.54 -1.69 18.21
CA GLY A 233 27.78 -2.48 18.15
C GLY A 233 27.90 -3.50 19.29
N ALA A 234 26.79 -4.18 19.65
CA ALA A 234 26.76 -5.10 20.78
C ALA A 234 27.87 -6.17 20.70
N ASN A 235 28.66 -6.27 21.74
CA ASN A 235 29.62 -7.36 21.94
C ASN A 235 28.87 -8.63 22.34
N LYS A 236 29.03 -9.71 21.55
CA LYS A 236 28.31 -10.97 21.78
C LYS A 236 28.70 -11.69 23.08
N ASP A 237 29.90 -11.44 23.56
CA ASP A 237 30.46 -12.13 24.71
C ASP A 237 30.28 -11.32 26.01
N ALA A 238 29.76 -10.10 25.91
CA ALA A 238 29.52 -9.25 27.08
C ALA A 238 28.12 -9.51 27.64
N VAL A 239 28.05 -9.94 28.88
CA VAL A 239 26.84 -10.11 29.66
C VAL A 239 26.84 -9.10 30.80
N TYR A 240 25.76 -8.31 30.90
CA TYR A 240 25.55 -7.38 32.01
C TYR A 240 24.43 -7.91 32.91
N GLU A 241 24.75 -8.04 34.21
CA GLU A 241 23.77 -8.38 35.23
C GLU A 241 23.15 -7.11 35.81
N ILE A 242 21.81 -7.04 35.78
CA ILE A 242 21.03 -5.93 36.33
C ILE A 242 21.30 -5.83 37.85
N ARG A 243 21.68 -4.65 38.32
CA ARG A 243 22.06 -4.43 39.73
C ARG A 243 21.38 -3.24 40.39
N PHE A 244 20.81 -2.33 39.59
CA PHE A 244 20.19 -1.11 40.09
C PHE A 244 18.67 -1.20 40.10
N GLU A 245 18.03 -0.59 41.10
CA GLU A 245 16.58 -0.66 41.28
C GLU A 245 15.79 -0.11 40.10
N ASP A 246 16.28 0.92 39.41
CA ASP A 246 15.66 1.49 38.20
C ASP A 246 15.72 0.53 37.01
N GLU A 247 16.81 -0.22 36.86
CA GLU A 247 16.97 -1.26 35.83
C GLU A 247 16.02 -2.44 36.10
N ILE A 248 15.87 -2.84 37.37
CA ILE A 248 14.91 -3.88 37.77
C ILE A 248 13.48 -3.41 37.50
N ALA A 249 13.16 -2.13 37.77
CA ALA A 249 11.86 -1.55 37.49
C ALA A 249 11.54 -1.56 35.98
N MET A 250 12.51 -1.20 35.12
CA MET A 250 12.36 -1.26 33.64
C MET A 250 12.13 -2.69 33.18
N PHE A 251 12.84 -3.67 33.70
CA PHE A 251 12.70 -5.08 33.36
C PHE A 251 11.32 -5.63 33.76
N ASN A 252 10.86 -5.27 34.97
CA ASN A 252 9.53 -5.64 35.43
C ASN A 252 8.42 -5.04 34.57
N ALA A 253 8.58 -3.77 34.14
CA ALA A 253 7.62 -3.14 33.22
C ALA A 253 7.57 -3.84 31.85
N ILE A 254 8.70 -4.31 31.33
CA ILE A 254 8.73 -5.13 30.10
C ILE A 254 7.96 -6.44 30.30
N ASN A 255 8.16 -7.13 31.43
CA ASN A 255 7.46 -8.37 31.73
C ASN A 255 5.95 -8.17 31.86
N GLU A 256 5.50 -7.14 32.56
CA GLU A 256 4.08 -6.80 32.67
C GLU A 256 3.42 -6.52 31.32
N LEU A 257 4.11 -5.74 30.46
CA LEU A 257 3.64 -5.46 29.11
C LEU A 257 3.57 -6.73 28.24
N SER A 258 4.52 -7.64 28.40
CA SER A 258 4.54 -8.91 27.67
C SER A 258 3.37 -9.80 28.07
N ILE A 259 3.05 -9.87 29.37
CA ILE A 259 1.89 -10.61 29.89
C ILE A 259 0.59 -9.99 29.34
N LYS A 260 0.45 -8.67 29.40
CA LYS A 260 -0.72 -7.97 28.83
C LYS A 260 -0.88 -8.24 27.33
N GLN A 261 0.20 -8.22 26.57
CA GLN A 261 0.17 -8.49 25.14
C GLN A 261 -0.33 -9.91 24.84
N GLN A 262 0.13 -10.92 25.58
CA GLN A 262 -0.31 -12.30 25.42
C GLN A 262 -1.78 -12.48 25.78
N PHE A 263 -2.22 -11.86 26.88
CA PHE A 263 -3.60 -11.90 27.31
C PHE A 263 -4.56 -11.28 26.29
N HIS A 264 -4.26 -10.08 25.81
CA HIS A 264 -5.11 -9.39 24.84
C HIS A 264 -5.16 -10.07 23.47
N ALA A 265 -4.08 -10.73 23.04
CA ALA A 265 -4.10 -11.50 21.81
C ALA A 265 -5.05 -12.70 21.88
N ALA A 266 -5.04 -13.42 22.97
CA ALA A 266 -5.93 -14.55 23.21
C ALA A 266 -7.40 -14.11 23.35
N GLU A 267 -7.66 -13.01 24.08
CA GLU A 267 -9.00 -12.44 24.20
C GLU A 267 -9.57 -11.95 22.87
N ALA A 268 -8.73 -11.33 22.01
CA ALA A 268 -9.19 -10.83 20.72
C ALA A 268 -9.64 -11.96 19.79
N GLU A 269 -8.94 -13.08 19.75
CA GLU A 269 -9.33 -14.22 18.89
C GLU A 269 -10.61 -14.90 19.44
N LYS A 270 -10.69 -15.11 20.75
CA LYS A 270 -11.89 -15.65 21.38
C LYS A 270 -13.12 -14.75 21.15
N ALA A 271 -12.95 -13.44 21.28
CA ALA A 271 -14.02 -12.47 21.05
C ALA A 271 -14.48 -12.45 19.58
N LYS A 272 -13.60 -12.75 18.64
CA LYS A 272 -13.94 -12.87 17.23
C LYS A 272 -14.80 -14.09 16.97
N GLU A 273 -14.43 -15.25 17.49
CA GLU A 273 -15.19 -16.49 17.37
C GLU A 273 -16.59 -16.35 17.99
N GLU A 274 -16.68 -15.85 19.22
CA GLU A 274 -17.94 -15.60 19.91
C GLU A 274 -18.86 -14.64 19.15
N LYS A 275 -18.29 -13.59 18.55
CA LYS A 275 -19.01 -12.61 17.74
C LYS A 275 -19.64 -13.22 16.48
N GLU A 276 -18.94 -14.10 15.79
CA GLU A 276 -19.43 -14.80 14.61
C GLU A 276 -20.53 -15.81 14.98
N GLU A 277 -20.37 -16.52 16.10
CA GLU A 277 -21.37 -17.45 16.60
C GLU A 277 -22.68 -16.73 16.98
N ILE A 278 -22.58 -15.62 17.72
CA ILE A 278 -23.73 -14.78 18.07
C ILE A 278 -24.42 -14.25 16.81
N ALA A 279 -23.66 -13.83 15.80
CA ALA A 279 -24.23 -13.37 14.55
C ALA A 279 -25.05 -14.47 13.86
N MET A 280 -24.53 -15.68 13.75
CA MET A 280 -25.29 -16.83 13.21
C MET A 280 -26.58 -17.09 13.98
N GLN A 281 -26.53 -17.10 15.31
CA GLN A 281 -27.71 -17.29 16.16
C GLN A 281 -28.76 -16.19 15.94
N MET A 282 -28.33 -14.93 15.79
CA MET A 282 -29.23 -13.81 15.51
C MET A 282 -29.97 -13.99 14.17
N PHE A 283 -29.28 -14.40 13.10
CA PHE A 283 -29.93 -14.69 11.82
C PHE A 283 -30.94 -15.83 11.92
N LEU A 284 -30.59 -16.92 12.59
CA LEU A 284 -31.50 -18.07 12.82
C LEU A 284 -32.71 -17.67 13.64
N GLN A 285 -32.57 -16.83 14.68
CA GLN A 285 -33.69 -16.33 15.47
C GLN A 285 -34.60 -15.41 14.66
N CYS A 286 -34.05 -14.54 13.81
CA CYS A 286 -34.82 -13.67 12.92
C CYS A 286 -35.64 -14.51 11.94
N GLU A 287 -35.07 -15.54 11.33
CA GLU A 287 -35.76 -16.46 10.45
C GLU A 287 -36.96 -17.13 11.15
N LYS A 288 -36.75 -17.65 12.38
CA LYS A 288 -37.81 -18.29 13.16
C LYS A 288 -38.94 -17.34 13.54
N ARG A 289 -38.64 -16.07 13.83
CA ARG A 289 -39.65 -15.07 14.28
C ARG A 289 -40.42 -14.45 13.15
N MET A 290 -39.73 -14.17 12.04
CA MET A 290 -40.26 -13.35 10.95
C MET A 290 -40.70 -14.19 9.73
N LEU A 291 -40.37 -15.49 9.68
CA LEU A 291 -40.54 -16.37 8.52
C LEU A 291 -39.87 -15.84 7.24
N ILE A 292 -38.92 -14.93 7.39
CA ILE A 292 -38.10 -14.35 6.34
C ILE A 292 -36.62 -14.55 6.69
N LYS A 293 -35.78 -14.71 5.67
CA LYS A 293 -34.31 -14.78 5.81
C LYS A 293 -33.73 -13.40 5.56
N PRO A 294 -33.49 -12.58 6.61
CA PRO A 294 -32.94 -11.25 6.41
C PRO A 294 -31.49 -11.34 5.94
N SER A 295 -31.08 -10.50 5.03
CA SER A 295 -29.67 -10.32 4.64
C SER A 295 -28.93 -9.34 5.56
N LYS A 296 -29.68 -8.57 6.35
CA LYS A 296 -29.12 -7.54 7.24
C LYS A 296 -29.97 -7.38 8.49
N ILE A 297 -29.29 -7.36 9.62
CA ILE A 297 -29.89 -7.07 10.93
C ILE A 297 -29.30 -5.74 11.41
N VAL A 298 -30.17 -4.79 11.75
CA VAL A 298 -29.78 -3.45 12.23
C VAL A 298 -30.19 -3.32 13.71
N LEU A 299 -29.23 -2.93 14.53
CA LEU A 299 -29.47 -2.55 15.91
C LEU A 299 -29.36 -1.02 16.03
N ASN A 300 -30.46 -0.38 16.39
CA ASN A 300 -30.50 1.01 16.80
C ASN A 300 -30.69 1.08 18.32
N GLY A 301 -29.73 1.66 19.02
CA GLY A 301 -29.77 1.70 20.49
C GLY A 301 -28.77 2.68 21.07
N SER A 302 -28.59 2.65 22.36
CA SER A 302 -27.54 3.43 23.03
C SER A 302 -26.55 2.47 23.71
N ALA A 303 -25.25 2.72 23.56
CA ALA A 303 -24.21 2.05 24.31
C ALA A 303 -23.37 3.12 25.02
N ASN A 304 -23.18 2.97 26.34
CA ASN A 304 -22.43 3.90 27.17
C ASN A 304 -22.93 5.37 27.05
N GLY A 305 -24.26 5.57 26.98
CA GLY A 305 -24.87 6.90 26.87
C GLY A 305 -24.79 7.57 25.50
N MET A 306 -24.19 6.91 24.49
CA MET A 306 -24.11 7.38 23.11
C MET A 306 -25.04 6.59 22.19
N ALA A 307 -25.76 7.32 21.33
CA ALA A 307 -26.57 6.67 20.31
C ALA A 307 -25.67 5.95 19.30
N VAL A 308 -25.85 4.64 19.15
CA VAL A 308 -25.11 3.80 18.21
C VAL A 308 -26.06 3.13 17.22
N SER A 309 -25.70 3.13 15.95
CA SER A 309 -26.33 2.27 14.95
C SER A 309 -25.30 1.30 14.44
N GLN A 310 -25.51 0.02 14.73
CA GLN A 310 -24.64 -1.06 14.28
C GLN A 310 -25.46 -2.02 13.43
N TYR A 311 -24.80 -2.70 12.52
CA TYR A 311 -25.47 -3.73 11.73
C TYR A 311 -24.55 -4.92 11.50
N VAL A 312 -25.20 -6.07 11.36
CA VAL A 312 -24.59 -7.30 10.86
C VAL A 312 -25.28 -7.62 9.54
N SER A 313 -24.53 -7.78 8.47
CA SER A 313 -25.07 -8.21 7.19
C SER A 313 -24.43 -9.51 6.75
N LEU A 314 -25.28 -10.39 6.21
CA LEU A 314 -24.86 -11.54 5.44
C LEU A 314 -24.93 -11.07 3.99
N THR A 315 -23.80 -10.79 3.38
CA THR A 315 -23.75 -10.21 2.04
C THR A 315 -23.20 -11.21 1.05
N ASP A 316 -23.88 -11.30 -0.09
CA ASP A 316 -23.27 -11.86 -1.27
C ASP A 316 -22.25 -10.87 -1.85
N ALA A 317 -21.24 -11.37 -2.51
CA ALA A 317 -20.31 -10.51 -3.20
C ALA A 317 -21.05 -9.78 -4.34
N VAL A 318 -20.94 -8.46 -4.38
CA VAL A 318 -21.51 -7.65 -5.45
C VAL A 318 -20.62 -7.75 -6.68
N ALA A 319 -21.18 -8.16 -7.81
CA ALA A 319 -20.54 -8.04 -9.11
C ALA A 319 -20.88 -6.67 -9.70
N ALA A 320 -19.89 -6.04 -10.32
CA ALA A 320 -20.06 -4.83 -11.10
C ALA A 320 -19.85 -5.15 -12.57
N THR A 321 -20.67 -4.59 -13.46
CA THR A 321 -20.49 -4.61 -14.91
C THR A 321 -20.35 -3.18 -15.40
N PHE A 322 -19.47 -2.97 -16.38
CA PHE A 322 -19.19 -1.65 -16.95
C PHE A 322 -19.62 -1.61 -18.41
N ASP A 323 -20.36 -0.56 -18.80
CA ASP A 323 -20.84 -0.39 -20.17
C ASP A 323 -19.73 0.23 -21.05
N VAL A 324 -18.85 -0.62 -21.57
CA VAL A 324 -17.73 -0.22 -22.43
C VAL A 324 -18.18 0.52 -23.69
N PRO A 325 -19.19 0.04 -24.48
CA PRO A 325 -19.65 0.74 -25.66
C PRO A 325 -20.13 2.17 -25.39
N GLN A 326 -20.94 2.37 -24.37
CA GLN A 326 -21.45 3.68 -23.99
C GLN A 326 -20.33 4.62 -23.52
N PHE A 327 -19.38 4.10 -22.73
CA PHE A 327 -18.21 4.88 -22.33
C PHE A 327 -17.36 5.31 -23.53
N VAL A 328 -16.99 4.38 -24.42
CA VAL A 328 -16.16 4.68 -25.61
C VAL A 328 -16.82 5.72 -26.52
N GLU A 329 -18.12 5.64 -26.74
CA GLU A 329 -18.86 6.62 -27.51
C GLU A 329 -18.81 8.00 -26.85
N SER A 330 -19.07 8.08 -25.56
CA SER A 330 -19.02 9.32 -24.80
C SER A 330 -17.60 9.92 -24.76
N TYR A 331 -16.58 9.10 -24.51
CA TYR A 331 -15.18 9.51 -24.49
C TYR A 331 -14.76 10.07 -25.86
N ASN A 332 -15.04 9.32 -26.92
CA ASN A 332 -14.68 9.69 -28.29
C ASN A 332 -15.40 10.95 -28.80
N SER A 333 -16.53 11.31 -28.23
CA SER A 333 -17.22 12.57 -28.56
C SER A 333 -16.53 13.81 -28.00
N GLN A 334 -15.75 13.67 -26.93
CA GLN A 334 -15.19 14.76 -26.14
C GLN A 334 -13.66 14.91 -26.26
N ASN A 335 -12.96 13.91 -26.79
CA ASN A 335 -11.50 13.89 -26.86
C ASN A 335 -10.99 13.75 -28.29
N GLU A 336 -9.81 14.30 -28.57
CA GLU A 336 -9.14 14.16 -29.88
C GLU A 336 -8.58 12.76 -30.09
N GLN A 337 -7.89 12.24 -29.06
CA GLN A 337 -7.41 10.85 -29.02
C GLN A 337 -8.61 9.90 -28.89
N LYS A 338 -8.81 9.05 -29.89
CA LYS A 338 -9.96 8.14 -29.92
C LYS A 338 -9.60 6.77 -29.37
N LEU A 339 -10.50 6.22 -28.54
CA LEU A 339 -10.41 4.85 -28.05
C LEU A 339 -10.99 3.87 -29.09
N SER A 340 -10.36 2.69 -29.20
CA SER A 340 -10.90 1.59 -29.99
C SER A 340 -12.23 1.09 -29.40
N LYS A 341 -13.13 0.64 -30.28
CA LYS A 341 -14.38 -0.02 -29.84
C LYS A 341 -14.13 -1.39 -29.19
N ASP A 342 -12.96 -2.00 -29.48
CA ASP A 342 -12.58 -3.32 -28.97
C ASP A 342 -11.68 -3.21 -27.71
N ILE A 343 -11.66 -2.05 -27.04
CA ILE A 343 -10.94 -1.87 -25.79
C ILE A 343 -11.49 -2.83 -24.72
N ASP A 344 -10.60 -3.46 -23.96
CA ASP A 344 -11.05 -4.34 -22.87
C ASP A 344 -11.69 -3.56 -21.71
N GLU A 345 -12.60 -4.22 -21.00
CA GLU A 345 -13.40 -3.61 -19.93
C GLU A 345 -12.51 -3.02 -18.81
N GLN A 346 -11.44 -3.71 -18.43
CA GLN A 346 -10.57 -3.26 -17.33
C GLN A 346 -9.80 -1.99 -17.69
N THR A 347 -9.33 -1.91 -18.93
CA THR A 347 -8.66 -0.70 -19.44
C THR A 347 -9.67 0.45 -19.61
N ALA A 348 -10.88 0.17 -20.08
CA ALA A 348 -11.95 1.19 -20.19
C ALA A 348 -12.32 1.79 -18.83
N ILE A 349 -12.47 0.94 -17.79
CA ILE A 349 -12.70 1.38 -16.40
C ILE A 349 -11.54 2.25 -15.90
N LEU A 350 -10.31 1.84 -16.15
CA LEU A 350 -9.13 2.59 -15.74
C LEU A 350 -9.08 3.99 -16.36
N ILE A 351 -9.29 4.09 -17.67
CA ILE A 351 -9.33 5.38 -18.38
C ILE A 351 -10.48 6.25 -17.86
N CYS A 352 -11.67 5.68 -17.68
CA CYS A 352 -12.82 6.41 -17.14
C CYS A 352 -12.52 6.98 -15.75
N SER A 353 -11.91 6.18 -14.87
CA SER A 353 -11.59 6.59 -13.51
C SER A 353 -10.53 7.69 -13.45
N HIS A 354 -9.61 7.72 -14.41
CA HIS A 354 -8.56 8.72 -14.52
C HIS A 354 -9.05 10.01 -15.20
N SER A 355 -9.71 9.90 -16.34
CA SER A 355 -10.07 11.05 -17.18
C SER A 355 -11.48 11.60 -16.91
N MET A 356 -12.40 10.79 -16.38
CA MET A 356 -13.81 11.15 -16.16
C MET A 356 -14.35 10.55 -14.83
N PRO A 357 -13.70 10.78 -13.67
CA PRO A 357 -14.01 10.10 -12.41
C PRO A 357 -15.46 10.29 -11.95
N ASP A 358 -16.04 11.47 -12.15
CA ASP A 358 -17.41 11.79 -11.76
C ASP A 358 -18.47 11.04 -12.58
N LYS A 359 -18.08 10.51 -13.74
CA LYS A 359 -18.98 9.77 -14.66
C LYS A 359 -18.90 8.25 -14.53
N LEU A 360 -17.98 7.72 -13.73
CA LEU A 360 -17.79 6.28 -13.58
C LEU A 360 -19.10 5.56 -13.21
N GLY A 361 -19.86 6.14 -12.28
CA GLY A 361 -21.15 5.59 -11.85
C GLY A 361 -22.22 5.53 -12.96
N HIS A 362 -22.12 6.33 -14.03
CA HIS A 362 -23.05 6.30 -15.16
C HIS A 362 -22.89 5.04 -16.02
N TYR A 363 -21.69 4.47 -16.05
CA TYR A 363 -21.36 3.30 -16.86
C TYR A 363 -21.32 2.00 -16.04
N THR A 364 -21.53 2.08 -14.71
CA THR A 364 -21.42 0.93 -13.80
C THR A 364 -22.78 0.44 -13.33
N THR A 365 -23.06 -0.85 -13.54
CA THR A 365 -24.23 -1.53 -12.96
C THR A 365 -23.75 -2.53 -11.91
N LEU A 366 -24.33 -2.47 -10.71
CA LEU A 366 -24.03 -3.39 -9.61
C LEU A 366 -25.08 -4.51 -9.58
N SER A 367 -24.62 -5.76 -9.52
CA SER A 367 -25.48 -6.94 -9.37
C SER A 367 -24.97 -7.85 -8.26
N GLU A 368 -25.87 -8.57 -7.59
CA GLU A 368 -25.51 -9.53 -6.54
C GLU A 368 -24.99 -10.83 -7.17
N LYS A 369 -23.73 -11.20 -6.90
CA LYS A 369 -23.12 -12.50 -7.24
C LYS A 369 -22.02 -12.86 -6.27
N GLY A 370 -22.03 -14.08 -5.70
CA GLY A 370 -20.87 -14.65 -4.99
C GLY A 370 -21.15 -15.22 -3.60
N GLY A 371 -20.13 -15.70 -2.92
CA GLY A 371 -20.21 -16.38 -1.63
C GLY A 371 -20.57 -15.45 -0.45
N ALA A 372 -21.42 -15.96 0.45
CA ALA A 372 -21.90 -15.21 1.60
C ALA A 372 -20.80 -15.03 2.68
N ARG A 373 -20.76 -13.85 3.33
CA ARG A 373 -19.90 -13.54 4.48
C ARG A 373 -20.61 -12.62 5.46
N PHE A 374 -20.21 -12.72 6.74
CA PHE A 374 -20.67 -11.78 7.75
C PHE A 374 -19.87 -10.48 7.65
N TYR A 375 -20.59 -9.36 7.60
CA TYR A 375 -20.01 -8.03 7.63
C TYR A 375 -20.55 -7.26 8.82
N PHE A 376 -19.66 -6.70 9.65
CA PHE A 376 -19.99 -5.93 10.84
C PHE A 376 -19.66 -4.46 10.60
N GLY A 377 -20.68 -3.61 10.54
CA GLY A 377 -20.50 -2.19 10.26
C GLY A 377 -21.07 -1.28 11.36
N LYS A 378 -20.48 -0.10 11.46
CA LYS A 378 -21.02 1.01 12.27
C LYS A 378 -21.55 2.07 11.31
N ARG A 379 -22.81 2.45 11.45
CA ARG A 379 -23.38 3.56 10.70
C ARG A 379 -23.11 4.86 11.49
N LYS A 380 -22.45 5.86 10.86
CA LYS A 380 -22.42 7.20 11.41
C LYS A 380 -23.86 7.71 11.44
N ILE A 381 -24.42 7.94 12.63
CA ILE A 381 -25.70 8.63 12.76
C ILE A 381 -25.42 10.06 12.32
N LYS A 382 -25.93 10.47 11.15
CA LYS A 382 -26.02 11.89 10.82
C LYS A 382 -26.80 12.52 11.97
N ALA A 383 -26.19 13.48 12.69
CA ALA A 383 -26.91 14.28 13.67
C ALA A 383 -28.08 14.92 12.95
N GLU A 384 -29.28 14.35 13.10
CA GLU A 384 -30.48 15.04 12.73
C GLU A 384 -30.47 16.34 13.49
N LYS A 385 -30.49 17.45 12.76
CA LYS A 385 -30.64 18.79 13.31
C LYS A 385 -31.72 18.74 14.35
N ARG A 386 -31.36 18.91 15.63
CA ARG A 386 -32.32 19.25 16.69
C ARG A 386 -32.99 20.55 16.28
N LYS A 387 -34.03 20.47 15.43
CA LYS A 387 -35.02 21.50 15.24
C LYS A 387 -36.09 21.30 16.29
N ALA A 388 -36.01 22.16 17.29
CA ALA A 388 -37.16 22.72 17.98
C ALA A 388 -38.22 21.79 18.55
N ILE A 389 -37.96 21.26 19.74
CA ILE A 389 -39.03 21.14 20.73
C ILE A 389 -38.71 22.18 21.82
N SER A 390 -38.97 23.44 21.52
CA SER A 390 -39.12 24.51 22.50
C SER A 390 -40.04 25.55 21.89
N LYS A 391 -41.36 25.24 21.91
CA LYS A 391 -42.48 26.21 21.96
C LYS A 391 -43.77 25.40 22.03
N LYS A 392 -44.18 25.09 23.25
CA LYS A 392 -45.55 25.14 23.76
C LYS A 392 -45.57 24.45 25.12
N ALA A 393 -45.38 25.18 26.15
CA ALA A 393 -46.19 25.28 27.35
C ALA A 393 -45.74 26.56 28.09
#